data_ccf8854528372f20e416d2abdcf38575
#
_entry.id   ccf8854528372f20e416d2abdcf38575
#
_cell.length_a   1.000
_cell.length_b   1.000
_cell.length_c   1.000
_cell.angle_alpha   90.00
_cell.angle_beta   90.00
_cell.angle_gamma   90.00
#
_symmetry.space_group_name_H-M   'P 1'
#
loop_
_entity.id
_entity.type
_entity.pdbx_description
1 polymer ?
#
loop_
_entity_poly.entity_id
_entity_poly.type
_entity_poly.pdbx_seq_one_letter_code
_entity_poly.pdbx_strand_id
1 'polypeptide(L)'
;RIIFKNENADENIKNNFITVLNEYDQTMIKKFLLFTTAKPKPPNFAVVPDYFIIVVFDDTMRVTGYPEGHTCNNTINVPIYPTLDIMREKLSFAFLNCEGMDAK
;
A
#
# COMPACT_ATOMS: atom_id res chain seq x y z
N ARG A 1 -7.32 4.82 7.70
CA ARG A 1 -6.24 5.65 8.22
C ARG A 1 -4.89 5.02 7.91
N ILE A 2 -3.96 5.83 7.44
CA ILE A 2 -2.64 5.35 7.03
C ILE A 2 -1.58 5.91 7.98
N ILE A 3 -0.70 5.03 8.44
CA ILE A 3 0.40 5.39 9.33
C ILE A 3 1.72 5.05 8.64
N PHE A 4 2.60 6.04 8.53
CA PHE A 4 3.93 5.82 7.96
C PHE A 4 4.90 5.50 9.09
N LYS A 5 5.52 4.33 8.99
CA LYS A 5 6.43 3.86 10.03
C LYS A 5 7.81 4.48 9.99
N ASN A 6 8.27 4.86 8.81
CA ASN A 6 9.65 5.32 8.64
C ASN A 6 9.79 6.78 9.03
N GLU A 7 10.48 7.05 10.11
CA GLU A 7 10.78 8.43 10.49
C GLU A 7 11.73 9.09 9.49
N ASN A 8 12.58 8.28 8.85
CA ASN A 8 13.59 8.79 7.92
C ASN A 8 13.11 8.86 6.49
N ALA A 9 11.87 8.47 6.22
CA ALA A 9 11.36 8.54 4.86
C ALA A 9 11.20 9.99 4.44
N ASP A 10 11.64 10.29 3.21
CA ASP A 10 11.50 11.60 2.63
C ASP A 10 10.02 11.96 2.51
N GLU A 11 9.68 13.22 2.84
CA GLU A 11 8.32 13.71 2.66
C GLU A 11 7.84 13.54 1.22
N ASN A 12 8.75 13.68 0.26
CA ASN A 12 8.39 13.50 -1.14
C ASN A 12 7.92 12.07 -1.41
N ILE A 13 8.55 11.08 -0.79
CA ILE A 13 8.13 9.68 -0.94
C ILE A 13 6.75 9.47 -0.37
N LYS A 14 6.50 10.01 0.82
CA LYS A 14 5.18 9.91 1.43
C LYS A 14 4.12 10.59 0.58
N ASN A 15 4.43 11.77 0.07
CA ASN A 15 3.50 12.51 -0.78
C ASN A 15 3.22 11.78 -2.07
N ASN A 16 4.23 11.15 -2.66
CA ASN A 16 4.06 10.36 -3.86
C ASN A 16 3.11 9.19 -3.61
N PHE A 17 3.28 8.50 -2.48
CA PHE A 17 2.41 7.39 -2.13
C PHE A 17 0.96 7.85 -1.98
N ILE A 18 0.73 8.93 -1.27
CA ILE A 18 -0.61 9.48 -1.10
C ILE A 18 -1.20 9.91 -2.43
N THR A 19 -0.38 10.52 -3.28
CA THR A 19 -0.83 10.94 -4.62
C THR A 19 -1.32 9.76 -5.43
N VAL A 20 -0.58 8.66 -5.42
CA VAL A 20 -0.99 7.46 -6.15
C VAL A 20 -2.32 6.94 -5.63
N LEU A 21 -2.48 6.87 -4.31
CA LEU A 21 -3.75 6.40 -3.75
C LEU A 21 -4.91 7.32 -4.10
N ASN A 22 -4.67 8.63 -4.13
CA ASN A 22 -5.71 9.58 -4.46
C ASN A 22 -6.15 9.51 -5.92
N GLU A 23 -5.32 8.95 -6.78
CA GLU A 23 -5.67 8.76 -8.19
C GLU A 23 -6.55 7.53 -8.41
N TYR A 24 -6.63 6.65 -7.43
CA TYR A 24 -7.35 5.39 -7.59
C TYR A 24 -8.84 5.58 -7.42
N ASP A 25 -9.61 4.84 -8.23
CA ASP A 25 -11.05 4.74 -8.03
C ASP A 25 -11.33 3.71 -6.93
N GLN A 26 -12.61 3.48 -6.65
CA GLN A 26 -13.00 2.56 -5.59
C GLN A 26 -12.51 1.15 -5.84
N THR A 27 -12.49 0.73 -7.10
CA THR A 27 -12.03 -0.61 -7.44
C THR A 27 -10.57 -0.80 -7.08
N MET A 28 -9.72 0.17 -7.42
CA MET A 28 -8.31 0.10 -7.09
C MET A 28 -8.05 0.22 -5.60
N ILE A 29 -8.83 1.02 -4.89
CA ILE A 29 -8.69 1.12 -3.44
C ILE A 29 -9.03 -0.22 -2.79
N LYS A 30 -10.05 -0.91 -3.28
CA LYS A 30 -10.36 -2.25 -2.76
C LYS A 30 -9.22 -3.22 -3.00
N LYS A 31 -8.58 -3.13 -4.15
CA LYS A 31 -7.43 -3.99 -4.45
C LYS A 31 -6.24 -3.67 -3.54
N PHE A 32 -6.02 -2.39 -3.27
CA PHE A 32 -5.00 -1.98 -2.32
C PHE A 32 -5.28 -2.55 -0.92
N LEU A 33 -6.53 -2.46 -0.47
CA LEU A 33 -6.90 -2.99 0.84
C LEU A 33 -6.73 -4.51 0.86
N LEU A 34 -7.14 -5.19 -0.21
CA LEU A 34 -6.99 -6.64 -0.30
C LEU A 34 -5.52 -7.03 -0.24
N PHE A 35 -4.67 -6.31 -0.96
CA PHE A 35 -3.24 -6.57 -0.98
C PHE A 35 -2.61 -6.38 0.40
N THR A 36 -3.08 -5.39 1.15
CA THR A 36 -2.45 -4.98 2.41
C THR A 36 -3.07 -5.66 3.62
N THR A 37 -4.36 -5.93 3.59
CA THR A 37 -5.09 -6.43 4.77
C THR A 37 -5.77 -7.77 4.55
N ALA A 38 -5.78 -8.27 3.32
CA ALA A 38 -6.52 -9.46 2.89
C ALA A 38 -8.04 -9.26 2.99
N LYS A 39 -8.50 -8.02 3.09
CA LYS A 39 -9.92 -7.69 3.14
C LYS A 39 -10.21 -6.55 2.17
N PRO A 40 -11.15 -6.72 1.25
CA PRO A 40 -11.44 -5.68 0.25
C PRO A 40 -12.20 -4.47 0.81
N LYS A 41 -12.69 -4.59 2.04
CA LYS A 41 -13.42 -3.50 2.69
C LYS A 41 -12.86 -3.27 4.07
N PRO A 42 -12.79 -2.02 4.54
CA PRO A 42 -12.39 -1.78 5.91
C PRO A 42 -13.44 -2.32 6.88
N PRO A 43 -13.03 -2.66 8.10
CA PRO A 43 -14.00 -3.05 9.12
C PRO A 43 -14.98 -1.93 9.41
N ASN A 44 -16.09 -2.29 10.04
CA ASN A 44 -17.06 -1.30 10.48
C ASN A 44 -16.41 -0.42 11.56
N PHE A 45 -16.27 0.85 11.28
CA PHE A 45 -15.62 1.78 12.19
C PHE A 45 -16.35 1.96 13.49
N ALA A 46 -17.64 1.67 13.53
CA ALA A 46 -18.38 1.72 14.79
C ALA A 46 -17.92 0.63 15.75
N VAL A 47 -17.35 -0.45 15.21
CA VAL A 47 -16.87 -1.58 16.00
C VAL A 47 -15.37 -1.57 16.16
N VAL A 48 -14.64 -1.13 15.12
CA VAL A 48 -13.17 -1.15 15.12
C VAL A 48 -12.66 0.26 14.83
N PRO A 49 -12.70 1.15 15.83
CA PRO A 49 -12.28 2.54 15.61
C PRO A 49 -10.80 2.71 15.36
N ASP A 50 -9.99 1.72 15.73
CA ASP A 50 -8.54 1.81 15.61
C ASP A 50 -7.98 1.19 14.34
N TYR A 51 -8.85 0.87 13.38
CA TYR A 51 -8.41 0.27 12.14
C TYR A 51 -7.46 1.22 11.40
N PHE A 52 -6.31 0.70 11.00
CA PHE A 52 -5.35 1.48 10.25
C PHE A 52 -4.45 0.58 9.42
N ILE A 53 -3.78 1.19 8.45
CA ILE A 53 -2.83 0.52 7.58
C ILE A 53 -1.46 1.12 7.82
N ILE A 54 -0.46 0.26 7.99
CA ILE A 54 0.90 0.69 8.23
C ILE A 54 1.68 0.63 6.92
N VAL A 55 2.34 1.73 6.57
CA VAL A 55 3.18 1.81 5.38
C VAL A 55 4.63 1.92 5.81
N VAL A 56 5.45 1.01 5.31
CA VAL A 56 6.89 1.00 5.60
C VAL A 56 7.63 1.21 4.28
N PHE A 57 8.42 2.28 4.20
CA PHE A 57 9.30 2.48 3.05
C PHE A 57 10.63 1.82 3.37
N ASP A 58 10.94 0.77 2.63
CA ASP A 58 12.05 -0.12 2.95
C ASP A 58 13.18 0.10 1.95
N ASP A 59 14.29 0.66 2.43
CA ASP A 59 15.44 0.97 1.58
C ASP A 59 16.26 -0.26 1.22
N THR A 60 15.96 -1.41 1.82
CA THR A 60 16.61 -2.66 1.45
C THR A 60 15.93 -3.35 0.28
N MET A 61 14.71 -2.93 -0.07
CA MET A 61 13.98 -3.48 -1.19
C MET A 61 14.47 -2.84 -2.49
N ARG A 62 14.48 -3.64 -3.56
CA ARG A 62 14.92 -3.15 -4.86
C ARG A 62 13.91 -2.18 -5.44
N VAL A 63 14.41 -1.06 -5.97
CA VAL A 63 13.53 -0.07 -6.60
C VAL A 63 12.97 -0.56 -7.92
N THR A 64 13.48 -1.65 -8.46
CA THR A 64 12.90 -2.31 -9.64
C THR A 64 11.86 -3.36 -9.27
N GLY A 65 11.70 -3.64 -7.98
CA GLY A 65 10.76 -4.64 -7.50
C GLY A 65 9.41 -4.04 -7.16
N TYR A 66 8.56 -4.88 -6.57
CA TYR A 66 7.18 -4.51 -6.24
C TYR A 66 6.99 -4.46 -4.73
N PRO A 67 5.96 -3.75 -4.26
CA PRO A 67 5.68 -3.74 -2.83
C PRO A 67 5.27 -5.11 -2.33
N GLU A 68 5.34 -5.30 -1.02
CA GLU A 68 4.95 -6.55 -0.36
C GLU A 68 3.92 -6.27 0.70
N GLY A 69 2.84 -7.04 0.69
CA GLY A 69 1.81 -6.93 1.70
C GLY A 69 2.02 -7.93 2.83
N HIS A 70 1.83 -7.47 4.05
CA HIS A 70 1.89 -8.32 5.24
C HIS A 70 0.53 -8.25 5.92
N THR A 71 -0.39 -9.09 5.47
CA THR A 71 -1.80 -8.97 5.82
C THR A 71 -2.10 -9.23 7.28
N CYS A 72 -1.27 -10.00 7.95
CA CYS A 72 -1.47 -10.27 9.37
C CYS A 72 -1.29 -9.01 10.22
N ASN A 73 -0.55 -8.02 9.72
CA ASN A 73 -0.29 -6.78 10.44
C ASN A 73 -0.87 -5.56 9.76
N ASN A 74 -1.65 -5.73 8.70
CA ASN A 74 -2.18 -4.62 7.89
C ASN A 74 -1.05 -3.70 7.43
N THR A 75 0.07 -4.29 7.01
CA THR A 75 1.27 -3.57 6.67
C THR A 75 1.62 -3.77 5.20
N ILE A 76 2.09 -2.72 4.56
CA ILE A 76 2.64 -2.80 3.22
C ILE A 76 4.06 -2.26 3.24
N ASN A 77 5.01 -3.02 2.72
CA ASN A 77 6.39 -2.61 2.56
C ASN A 77 6.58 -2.12 1.14
N VAL A 78 7.08 -0.93 0.97
CA VAL A 78 7.19 -0.27 -0.32
C VAL A 78 8.63 0.13 -0.56
N PRO A 79 9.22 -0.27 -1.72
CA PRO A 79 10.55 0.22 -2.06
C PRO A 79 10.55 1.75 -2.18
N ILE A 80 11.70 2.34 -1.97
CA ILE A 80 11.84 3.79 -2.09
C ILE A 80 12.06 4.12 -3.57
N TYR A 81 10.96 4.21 -4.30
CA TYR A 81 11.01 4.47 -5.73
C TYR A 81 11.50 5.89 -6.01
N PRO A 82 12.35 6.07 -7.02
CA PRO A 82 12.95 7.39 -7.28
C PRO A 82 11.99 8.43 -7.85
N THR A 83 10.91 7.99 -8.49
CA THR A 83 9.96 8.94 -9.10
C THR A 83 8.53 8.52 -8.83
N LEU A 84 7.62 9.48 -8.94
CA LEU A 84 6.20 9.23 -8.81
C LEU A 84 5.71 8.25 -9.88
N ASP A 85 6.20 8.40 -11.11
CA ASP A 85 5.75 7.55 -12.21
C ASP A 85 6.11 6.10 -11.97
N ILE A 86 7.32 5.84 -11.48
CA ILE A 86 7.75 4.47 -11.17
C ILE A 86 6.91 3.91 -10.03
N MET A 87 6.69 4.70 -9.00
CA MET A 87 5.86 4.27 -7.88
C MET A 87 4.44 3.92 -8.34
N ARG A 88 3.85 4.79 -9.16
CA ARG A 88 2.50 4.56 -9.68
C ARG A 88 2.43 3.25 -10.45
N GLU A 89 3.41 3.01 -11.33
CA GLU A 89 3.43 1.81 -12.13
C GLU A 89 3.56 0.56 -11.27
N LYS A 90 4.50 0.55 -10.35
CA LYS A 90 4.78 -0.64 -9.54
C LYS A 90 3.65 -0.94 -8.56
N LEU A 91 3.12 0.07 -7.91
CA LEU A 91 2.00 -0.14 -6.99
C LEU A 91 0.76 -0.63 -7.74
N SER A 92 0.46 0.00 -8.86
CA SER A 92 -0.73 -0.38 -9.63
C SER A 92 -0.61 -1.81 -10.15
N PHE A 93 0.56 -2.19 -10.64
CA PHE A 93 0.77 -3.57 -11.10
C PHE A 93 0.54 -4.57 -9.96
N ALA A 94 1.12 -4.29 -8.80
CA ALA A 94 0.99 -5.21 -7.67
C ALA A 94 -0.46 -5.35 -7.23
N PHE A 95 -1.18 -4.23 -7.14
CA PHE A 95 -2.56 -4.26 -6.67
C PHE A 95 -3.49 -4.92 -7.69
N LEU A 96 -3.25 -4.67 -8.97
CA LEU A 96 -4.08 -5.29 -10.02
C LEU A 96 -3.91 -6.80 -10.04
N ASN A 97 -2.75 -7.30 -9.65
CA ASN A 97 -2.47 -8.74 -9.70
C ASN A 97 -2.71 -9.46 -8.38
N CYS A 98 -3.15 -8.77 -7.34
CA CYS A 98 -3.33 -9.41 -6.04
C CYS A 98 -4.47 -10.42 -6.02
N GLU A 99 -5.45 -10.27 -6.91
CA GLU A 99 -6.55 -11.22 -6.98
C GLU A 99 -6.09 -12.63 -7.29
N GLY A 100 -5.07 -12.74 -8.15
CA GLY A 100 -4.52 -14.04 -8.48
C GLY A 100 -3.91 -14.74 -7.28
N MET A 101 -3.30 -13.97 -6.40
CA MET A 101 -2.71 -14.53 -5.18
C MET A 101 -3.77 -14.91 -4.17
N ASP A 102 -4.87 -14.19 -4.17
CA ASP A 102 -5.92 -14.32 -3.19
C ASP A 102 -6.94 -15.38 -3.54
N ALA A 103 -6.90 -15.85 -4.76
CA ALA A 103 -7.85 -16.87 -5.23
C ALA A 103 -7.63 -18.21 -4.55
N LYS A 104 -6.69 -18.29 -3.68
CA LYS A 104 -6.43 -19.51 -2.92
C LYS A 104 -7.19 -19.49 -1.59
#